data_9c402aa9c3530e58f2c24baf1c823476
#
_entry.id   9c402aa9c3530e58f2c24baf1c823476
#
_cell.length_a   1.000
_cell.length_b   1.000
_cell.length_c   1.000
_cell.angle_alpha   90.00
_cell.angle_beta   90.00
_cell.angle_gamma   90.00
#
_symmetry.space_group_name_H-M   'P 1'
#
loop_
_entity.id
_entity.type
_entity.pdbx_description
1 polymer ?
#
loop_
_entity_poly.entity_id
_entity_poly.type
_entity_poly.pdbx_seq_one_letter_code
_entity_poly.pdbx_strand_id
1 'polypeptide(L)'
;MTPSAQREKSEASVARTKEVALGLFSNQGFGATSMRQIADAAGLSVGNVYHHFPSKEAIFERLLEDYWEKVLDPELPLQQIFARAEFPDDLEEMASAIEQVVEQFRPYILLIYVDVIEFQGEHIRAFYEGMADRFKEVYSEPFERRQRDGQFGDVDPMVGVMVASRWFFYFFTVEKCFGVPMHFGMGPDEVVQEFIRLLRLGLLPRRDSEEVER
;
A
#
# COMPACT_ATOMS: atom_id res chain seq x y z
N MET A 1 -19.21 1.46 37.51
CA MET A 1 -18.82 0.88 36.19
C MET A 1 -17.89 -0.29 36.44
N THR A 2 -18.12 -1.42 35.78
CA THR A 2 -17.19 -2.56 35.85
C THR A 2 -15.89 -2.24 35.12
N PRO A 3 -14.74 -2.83 35.50
CA PRO A 3 -13.46 -2.62 34.80
C PRO A 3 -13.53 -2.90 33.29
N SER A 4 -14.35 -3.88 32.86
CA SER A 4 -14.59 -4.20 31.44
C SER A 4 -15.28 -3.05 30.70
N ALA A 5 -16.38 -2.48 31.26
CA ALA A 5 -17.09 -1.36 30.62
C ALA A 5 -16.24 -0.08 30.50
N GLN A 6 -15.31 0.13 31.44
CA GLN A 6 -14.40 1.27 31.38
C GLN A 6 -13.33 1.08 30.28
N ARG A 7 -12.83 -0.13 30.11
CA ARG A 7 -11.90 -0.50 29.05
C ARG A 7 -12.54 -0.37 27.67
N GLU A 8 -13.72 -0.93 27.48
CA GLU A 8 -14.49 -0.84 26.22
C GLU A 8 -14.74 0.63 25.82
N LYS A 9 -15.11 1.48 26.79
CA LYS A 9 -15.30 2.93 26.55
C LYS A 9 -13.99 3.63 26.17
N SER A 10 -12.88 3.23 26.75
CA SER A 10 -11.54 3.76 26.43
C SER A 10 -11.13 3.37 25.01
N GLU A 11 -11.27 2.10 24.64
CA GLU A 11 -10.99 1.59 23.31
C GLU A 11 -11.86 2.25 22.23
N ALA A 12 -13.15 2.44 22.51
CA ALA A 12 -14.06 3.16 21.62
C ALA A 12 -13.66 4.64 21.41
N SER A 13 -13.18 5.30 22.48
CA SER A 13 -12.68 6.69 22.38
C SER A 13 -11.42 6.77 21.50
N VAL A 14 -10.49 5.85 21.66
CA VAL A 14 -9.28 5.74 20.83
C VAL A 14 -9.62 5.50 19.36
N ALA A 15 -10.49 4.51 19.09
CA ALA A 15 -10.91 4.18 17.73
C ALA A 15 -11.58 5.39 17.04
N ARG A 16 -12.48 6.07 17.73
CA ARG A 16 -13.17 7.25 17.20
C ARG A 16 -12.23 8.43 16.97
N THR A 17 -11.27 8.65 17.88
CA THR A 17 -10.22 9.68 17.70
C THR A 17 -9.40 9.41 16.44
N LYS A 18 -8.96 8.16 16.22
CA LYS A 18 -8.19 7.76 15.04
C LYS A 18 -9.00 7.92 13.75
N GLU A 19 -10.26 7.46 13.72
CA GLU A 19 -11.14 7.58 12.55
C GLU A 19 -11.31 9.04 12.12
N VAL A 20 -11.64 9.92 13.07
CA VAL A 20 -11.83 11.35 12.81
C VAL A 20 -10.54 12.02 12.39
N ALA A 21 -9.42 11.74 13.08
CA ALA A 21 -8.12 12.30 12.75
C ALA A 21 -7.64 11.89 11.36
N LEU A 22 -7.85 10.61 10.98
CA LEU A 22 -7.56 10.11 9.64
C LEU A 22 -8.29 10.92 8.57
N GLY A 23 -9.61 11.15 8.77
CA GLY A 23 -10.40 11.96 7.85
C GLY A 23 -9.93 13.41 7.77
N LEU A 24 -9.63 14.05 8.91
CA LEU A 24 -9.16 15.43 8.94
C LEU A 24 -7.77 15.58 8.29
N PHE A 25 -6.81 14.73 8.66
CA PHE A 25 -5.46 14.80 8.11
C PHE A 25 -5.44 14.53 6.60
N SER A 26 -6.22 13.56 6.12
CA SER A 26 -6.24 13.22 4.69
C SER A 26 -6.97 14.25 3.83
N ASN A 27 -7.93 15.01 4.38
CA ASN A 27 -8.72 15.97 3.61
C ASN A 27 -8.20 17.42 3.68
N GLN A 28 -7.68 17.87 4.83
CA GLN A 28 -7.25 19.25 5.01
C GLN A 28 -5.77 19.39 5.41
N GLY A 29 -5.06 18.28 5.58
CA GLY A 29 -3.65 18.25 5.97
C GLY A 29 -3.43 18.26 7.48
N PHE A 30 -2.21 17.89 7.88
CA PHE A 30 -1.79 17.82 9.28
C PHE A 30 -1.69 19.21 9.90
N GLY A 31 -1.03 20.18 9.24
CA GLY A 31 -0.83 21.53 9.75
C GLY A 31 -2.14 22.28 10.02
N ALA A 32 -3.17 22.08 9.19
CA ALA A 32 -4.49 22.72 9.34
C ALA A 32 -5.41 22.05 10.38
N THR A 33 -5.00 20.92 10.94
CA THR A 33 -5.80 20.15 11.91
C THR A 33 -5.30 20.41 13.34
N SER A 34 -6.21 20.63 14.29
CA SER A 34 -5.92 20.82 15.71
C SER A 34 -6.54 19.72 16.57
N MET A 35 -5.95 19.46 17.75
CA MET A 35 -6.50 18.53 18.75
C MET A 35 -7.93 18.85 19.14
N ARG A 36 -8.28 20.14 19.16
CA ARG A 36 -9.65 20.58 19.46
C ARG A 36 -10.64 20.20 18.35
N GLN A 37 -10.27 20.39 17.08
CA GLN A 37 -11.10 19.96 15.95
C GLN A 37 -11.30 18.44 15.95
N ILE A 38 -10.25 17.66 16.27
CA ILE A 38 -10.35 16.21 16.40
C ILE A 38 -11.32 15.84 17.52
N ALA A 39 -11.20 16.45 18.69
CA ALA A 39 -12.08 16.19 19.84
C ALA A 39 -13.54 16.55 19.53
N ASP A 40 -13.79 17.74 18.98
CA ASP A 40 -15.12 18.22 18.64
C ASP A 40 -15.79 17.29 17.61
N ALA A 41 -15.08 16.92 16.55
CA ALA A 41 -15.57 16.01 15.51
C ALA A 41 -15.77 14.56 16.01
N ALA A 42 -14.94 14.10 16.96
CA ALA A 42 -15.10 12.81 17.61
C ALA A 42 -16.26 12.79 18.65
N GLY A 43 -16.81 13.93 19.01
CA GLY A 43 -17.80 14.05 20.11
C GLY A 43 -17.18 13.75 21.48
N LEU A 44 -15.91 14.05 21.67
CA LEU A 44 -15.14 13.82 22.88
C LEU A 44 -14.69 15.16 23.51
N SER A 45 -14.41 15.17 24.81
CA SER A 45 -13.70 16.31 25.39
C SER A 45 -12.24 16.33 24.96
N VAL A 46 -11.66 17.52 24.81
CA VAL A 46 -10.23 17.68 24.49
C VAL A 46 -9.35 16.96 25.51
N GLY A 47 -9.71 16.99 26.80
CA GLY A 47 -9.03 16.25 27.86
C GLY A 47 -9.07 14.73 27.68
N ASN A 48 -10.17 14.19 27.12
CA ASN A 48 -10.28 12.75 26.80
C ASN A 48 -9.31 12.38 25.66
N VAL A 49 -9.21 13.20 24.61
CA VAL A 49 -8.26 12.95 23.53
C VAL A 49 -6.83 13.02 24.03
N TYR A 50 -6.44 14.04 24.82
CA TYR A 50 -5.10 14.15 25.42
C TYR A 50 -4.78 13.01 26.40
N HIS A 51 -5.78 12.41 27.02
CA HIS A 51 -5.57 11.24 27.87
C HIS A 51 -5.04 10.02 27.09
N HIS A 52 -5.42 9.88 25.82
CA HIS A 52 -5.00 8.77 24.96
C HIS A 52 -3.81 9.12 24.06
N PHE A 53 -3.76 10.34 23.57
CA PHE A 53 -2.76 10.81 22.63
C PHE A 53 -2.16 12.12 23.15
N PRO A 54 -0.85 12.12 23.53
CA PRO A 54 -0.23 13.31 24.15
C PRO A 54 -0.09 14.47 23.17
N SER A 55 -0.12 14.21 21.85
CA SER A 55 -0.01 15.21 20.81
C SER A 55 -0.73 14.79 19.52
N LYS A 56 -0.83 15.70 18.58
CA LYS A 56 -1.36 15.48 17.25
C LYS A 56 -0.43 14.56 16.44
N GLU A 57 0.85 14.69 16.64
CA GLU A 57 1.91 13.85 16.06
C GLU A 57 1.74 12.39 16.49
N ALA A 58 1.49 12.13 17.78
CA ALA A 58 1.25 10.77 18.28
C ALA A 58 0.02 10.09 17.65
N ILE A 59 -1.00 10.88 17.29
CA ILE A 59 -2.16 10.33 16.54
C ILE A 59 -1.71 9.99 15.11
N PHE A 60 -0.94 10.85 14.47
CA PHE A 60 -0.47 10.68 13.11
C PHE A 60 0.43 9.43 12.98
N GLU A 61 1.42 9.30 13.86
CA GLU A 61 2.30 8.12 13.97
C GLU A 61 1.47 6.83 14.12
N ARG A 62 0.51 6.82 15.06
CA ARG A 62 -0.34 5.65 15.28
C ARG A 62 -1.20 5.29 14.06
N LEU A 63 -1.66 6.27 13.29
CA LEU A 63 -2.39 6.02 12.05
C LEU A 63 -1.50 5.38 10.98
N LEU A 64 -0.25 5.78 10.86
CA LEU A 64 0.70 5.14 9.95
C LEU A 64 1.06 3.73 10.39
N GLU A 65 1.27 3.50 11.70
CA GLU A 65 1.45 2.15 12.25
C GLU A 65 0.25 1.25 11.93
N ASP A 66 -0.97 1.72 12.19
CA ASP A 66 -2.22 0.99 11.85
C ASP A 66 -2.31 0.66 10.35
N TYR A 67 -1.81 1.54 9.48
CA TYR A 67 -1.76 1.28 8.04
C TYR A 67 -0.79 0.16 7.69
N TRP A 68 0.43 0.19 8.26
CA TRP A 68 1.41 -0.86 8.01
C TRP A 68 0.96 -2.22 8.57
N GLU A 69 0.35 -2.24 9.75
CA GLU A 69 -0.26 -3.46 10.31
C GLU A 69 -1.29 -4.06 9.35
N LYS A 70 -2.15 -3.22 8.74
CA LYS A 70 -3.22 -3.67 7.84
C LYS A 70 -2.70 -4.08 6.46
N VAL A 71 -1.80 -3.32 5.86
CA VAL A 71 -1.30 -3.61 4.50
C VAL A 71 -0.34 -4.80 4.48
N LEU A 72 0.29 -5.12 5.60
CA LEU A 72 1.15 -6.28 5.79
C LEU A 72 0.44 -7.48 6.42
N ASP A 73 -0.86 -7.40 6.68
CA ASP A 73 -1.65 -8.52 7.21
C ASP A 73 -1.59 -9.71 6.25
N PRO A 74 -1.11 -10.89 6.68
CA PRO A 74 -1.06 -12.09 5.83
C PRO A 74 -2.42 -12.52 5.24
N GLU A 75 -3.52 -12.15 5.90
CA GLU A 75 -4.87 -12.44 5.41
C GLU A 75 -5.33 -11.50 4.27
N LEU A 76 -4.60 -10.41 4.03
CA LEU A 76 -4.91 -9.52 2.91
C LEU A 76 -4.69 -10.24 1.57
N PRO A 77 -5.64 -10.19 0.61
CA PRO A 77 -5.49 -10.87 -0.69
C PRO A 77 -4.16 -10.56 -1.40
N LEU A 78 -3.68 -9.33 -1.34
CA LEU A 78 -2.39 -8.96 -1.91
C LEU A 78 -1.22 -9.71 -1.26
N GLN A 79 -1.22 -9.90 0.07
CA GLN A 79 -0.18 -10.64 0.77
C GLN A 79 -0.24 -12.14 0.45
N GLN A 80 -1.43 -12.70 0.26
CA GLN A 80 -1.61 -14.08 -0.17
C GLN A 80 -1.09 -14.31 -1.60
N ILE A 81 -1.27 -13.33 -2.51
CA ILE A 81 -0.70 -13.39 -3.86
C ILE A 81 0.83 -13.38 -3.77
N PHE A 82 1.43 -12.45 -3.03
CA PHE A 82 2.88 -12.43 -2.83
C PHE A 82 3.42 -13.73 -2.24
N ALA A 83 2.73 -14.30 -1.24
CA ALA A 83 3.16 -15.54 -0.58
C ALA A 83 3.17 -16.77 -1.52
N ARG A 84 2.38 -16.80 -2.60
CA ARG A 84 2.41 -17.85 -3.62
C ARG A 84 3.68 -17.82 -4.49
N ALA A 85 4.29 -16.64 -4.62
CA ALA A 85 5.50 -16.40 -5.41
C ALA A 85 5.41 -16.88 -6.87
N GLU A 86 4.25 -16.67 -7.50
CA GLU A 86 3.94 -17.12 -8.88
C GLU A 86 4.28 -16.08 -9.95
N PHE A 87 4.82 -14.92 -9.57
CA PHE A 87 5.22 -13.88 -10.52
C PHE A 87 6.11 -14.43 -11.65
N PRO A 88 5.87 -14.07 -12.93
CA PRO A 88 4.92 -13.08 -13.46
C PRO A 88 3.55 -13.66 -13.89
N ASP A 89 3.23 -14.89 -13.49
CA ASP A 89 2.00 -15.57 -13.93
C ASP A 89 0.76 -14.98 -13.26
N ASP A 90 0.91 -14.40 -12.06
CA ASP A 90 -0.13 -13.79 -11.22
C ASP A 90 -0.29 -12.27 -11.40
N LEU A 91 0.28 -11.66 -12.45
CA LEU A 91 0.31 -10.20 -12.65
C LEU A 91 -1.08 -9.57 -12.69
N GLU A 92 -2.08 -10.21 -13.31
CA GLU A 92 -3.45 -9.73 -13.38
C GLU A 92 -4.11 -9.73 -11.98
N GLU A 93 -3.90 -10.80 -11.21
CA GLU A 93 -4.40 -10.90 -9.84
C GLU A 93 -3.72 -9.86 -8.94
N MET A 94 -2.40 -9.68 -9.09
CA MET A 94 -1.62 -8.67 -8.37
C MET A 94 -2.15 -7.26 -8.66
N ALA A 95 -2.40 -6.92 -9.92
CA ALA A 95 -2.94 -5.61 -10.30
C ALA A 95 -4.30 -5.37 -9.64
N SER A 96 -5.22 -6.34 -9.72
CA SER A 96 -6.55 -6.24 -9.11
C SER A 96 -6.48 -6.13 -7.58
N ALA A 97 -5.61 -6.90 -6.93
CA ALA A 97 -5.44 -6.83 -5.48
C ALA A 97 -4.83 -5.50 -5.03
N ILE A 98 -3.88 -4.95 -5.79
CA ILE A 98 -3.32 -3.62 -5.51
C ILE A 98 -4.37 -2.52 -5.71
N GLU A 99 -5.20 -2.59 -6.76
CA GLU A 99 -6.32 -1.66 -6.93
C GLU A 99 -7.24 -1.65 -5.70
N GLN A 100 -7.62 -2.83 -5.21
CA GLN A 100 -8.46 -2.96 -4.01
C GLN A 100 -7.78 -2.37 -2.77
N VAL A 101 -6.47 -2.61 -2.58
CA VAL A 101 -5.68 -2.02 -1.49
C VAL A 101 -5.69 -0.49 -1.58
N VAL A 102 -5.49 0.06 -2.77
CA VAL A 102 -5.48 1.52 -2.97
C VAL A 102 -6.86 2.12 -2.68
N GLU A 103 -7.94 1.47 -3.10
CA GLU A 103 -9.30 1.94 -2.85
C GLU A 103 -9.67 1.84 -1.36
N GLN A 104 -9.41 0.70 -0.74
CA GLN A 104 -9.71 0.44 0.67
C GLN A 104 -8.95 1.35 1.62
N PHE A 105 -7.66 1.59 1.33
CA PHE A 105 -6.78 2.35 2.22
C PHE A 105 -6.50 3.78 1.75
N ARG A 106 -7.30 4.29 0.83
CA ARG A 106 -7.14 5.65 0.26
C ARG A 106 -6.81 6.74 1.29
N PRO A 107 -7.52 6.90 2.43
CA PRO A 107 -7.19 7.93 3.41
C PRO A 107 -5.78 7.77 4.01
N TYR A 108 -5.34 6.54 4.25
CA TYR A 108 -3.99 6.24 4.74
C TYR A 108 -2.91 6.53 3.70
N ILE A 109 -3.18 6.21 2.43
CA ILE A 109 -2.25 6.52 1.33
C ILE A 109 -2.04 8.02 1.22
N LEU A 110 -3.08 8.83 1.41
CA LEU A 110 -2.96 10.29 1.45
C LEU A 110 -2.11 10.78 2.63
N LEU A 111 -2.10 10.08 3.78
CA LEU A 111 -1.20 10.39 4.88
C LEU A 111 0.28 10.20 4.52
N ILE A 112 0.61 9.29 3.61
CA ILE A 112 1.98 9.10 3.12
C ILE A 112 2.49 10.40 2.45
N TYR A 113 1.64 11.07 1.67
CA TYR A 113 2.00 12.35 1.05
C TYR A 113 2.08 13.48 2.08
N VAL A 114 1.23 13.46 3.10
CA VAL A 114 1.32 14.37 4.25
C VAL A 114 2.64 14.15 4.99
N ASP A 115 3.06 12.91 5.23
CA ASP A 115 4.33 12.57 5.87
C ASP A 115 5.53 13.14 5.09
N VAL A 116 5.52 12.97 3.77
CA VAL A 116 6.59 13.51 2.91
C VAL A 116 6.69 15.04 3.01
N ILE A 117 5.55 15.75 3.06
CA ILE A 117 5.50 17.21 3.06
C ILE A 117 5.80 17.79 4.45
N GLU A 118 5.14 17.27 5.48
CA GLU A 118 5.16 17.85 6.84
C GLU A 118 6.30 17.29 7.71
N PHE A 119 6.69 16.01 7.49
CA PHE A 119 7.69 15.28 8.29
C PHE A 119 8.90 14.82 7.47
N GLN A 120 9.06 15.30 6.22
CA GLN A 120 10.18 14.95 5.33
C GLN A 120 10.33 13.43 5.11
N GLY A 121 9.24 12.68 5.19
CA GLY A 121 9.21 11.25 4.99
C GLY A 121 9.79 10.42 6.14
N GLU A 122 9.85 10.98 7.34
CA GLU A 122 10.46 10.33 8.50
C GLU A 122 9.83 8.96 8.80
N HIS A 123 8.49 8.90 8.81
CA HIS A 123 7.76 7.69 9.19
C HIS A 123 7.70 6.65 8.06
N ILE A 124 7.62 7.09 6.79
CA ILE A 124 7.53 6.17 5.64
C ILE A 124 8.89 5.56 5.28
N ARG A 125 10.00 6.19 5.64
CA ARG A 125 11.35 5.75 5.27
C ARG A 125 11.62 4.30 5.68
N ALA A 126 11.35 3.95 6.95
CA ALA A 126 11.56 2.62 7.47
C ALA A 126 10.80 1.52 6.70
N PHE A 127 9.60 1.84 6.21
CA PHE A 127 8.83 0.90 5.37
C PHE A 127 9.54 0.61 4.05
N TYR A 128 10.04 1.65 3.36
CA TYR A 128 10.74 1.47 2.08
C TYR A 128 12.13 0.84 2.24
N GLU A 129 12.85 1.15 3.31
CA GLU A 129 14.15 0.54 3.63
C GLU A 129 14.03 -0.99 3.78
N GLY A 130 12.97 -1.49 4.43
CA GLY A 130 12.74 -2.92 4.60
C GLY A 130 12.08 -3.62 3.38
N MET A 131 11.65 -2.89 2.35
CA MET A 131 10.85 -3.47 1.27
C MET A 131 11.63 -4.50 0.44
N ALA A 132 12.86 -4.20 0.06
CA ALA A 132 13.67 -5.12 -0.74
C ALA A 132 13.94 -6.45 -0.02
N ASP A 133 14.15 -6.41 1.28
CA ASP A 133 14.40 -7.62 2.08
C ASP A 133 13.15 -8.48 2.19
N ARG A 134 11.96 -7.89 2.36
CA ARG A 134 10.68 -8.62 2.32
C ARG A 134 10.45 -9.33 0.97
N PHE A 135 10.74 -8.68 -0.15
CA PHE A 135 10.64 -9.32 -1.46
C PHE A 135 11.66 -10.47 -1.61
N LYS A 136 12.90 -10.29 -1.17
CA LYS A 136 13.92 -11.36 -1.19
C LYS A 136 13.50 -12.56 -0.35
N GLU A 137 12.96 -12.33 0.84
CA GLU A 137 12.50 -13.41 1.72
C GLU A 137 11.46 -14.30 1.03
N VAL A 138 10.53 -13.72 0.29
CA VAL A 138 9.46 -14.45 -0.40
C VAL A 138 9.94 -15.08 -1.71
N TYR A 139 10.66 -14.32 -2.53
CA TYR A 139 10.87 -14.67 -3.95
C TYR A 139 12.23 -15.29 -4.28
N SER A 140 13.27 -15.19 -3.42
CA SER A 140 14.62 -15.63 -3.80
C SER A 140 14.66 -17.10 -4.22
N GLU A 141 14.20 -18.03 -3.39
CA GLU A 141 14.25 -19.46 -3.68
C GLU A 141 13.33 -19.85 -4.88
N PRO A 142 12.07 -19.40 -4.97
CA PRO A 142 11.24 -19.63 -6.14
C PRO A 142 11.86 -19.10 -7.45
N PHE A 143 12.43 -17.90 -7.44
CA PHE A 143 13.02 -17.31 -8.63
C PHE A 143 14.29 -18.03 -9.06
N GLU A 144 15.20 -18.40 -8.14
CA GLU A 144 16.38 -19.19 -8.44
C GLU A 144 16.04 -20.55 -9.08
N ARG A 145 14.97 -21.21 -8.61
CA ARG A 145 14.49 -22.46 -9.20
C ARG A 145 14.01 -22.24 -10.63
N ARG A 146 13.12 -21.27 -10.85
CA ARG A 146 12.57 -20.93 -12.18
C ARG A 146 13.64 -20.44 -13.15
N GLN A 147 14.65 -19.74 -12.66
CA GLN A 147 15.81 -19.31 -13.49
C GLN A 147 16.64 -20.51 -13.97
N ARG A 148 16.89 -21.49 -13.09
CA ARG A 148 17.58 -22.74 -13.48
C ARG A 148 16.80 -23.54 -14.51
N ASP A 149 15.47 -23.48 -14.45
CA ASP A 149 14.56 -24.16 -15.40
C ASP A 149 14.38 -23.35 -16.72
N GLY A 150 15.10 -22.24 -16.90
CA GLY A 150 15.02 -21.41 -18.10
C GLY A 150 13.68 -20.69 -18.31
N GLN A 151 12.92 -20.47 -17.24
CA GLN A 151 11.60 -19.83 -17.31
C GLN A 151 11.67 -18.30 -17.37
N PHE A 152 12.80 -17.69 -17.02
CA PHE A 152 13.04 -16.26 -17.13
C PHE A 152 14.01 -15.94 -18.28
N GLY A 153 13.85 -14.75 -18.88
CA GLY A 153 14.80 -14.17 -19.83
C GLY A 153 15.96 -13.46 -19.14
N ASP A 154 16.49 -12.43 -19.79
CA ASP A 154 17.69 -11.71 -19.31
C ASP A 154 17.39 -10.68 -18.20
N VAL A 155 16.11 -10.35 -17.96
CA VAL A 155 15.72 -9.39 -16.93
C VAL A 155 15.64 -10.08 -15.58
N ASP A 156 16.24 -9.48 -14.56
CA ASP A 156 16.14 -9.96 -13.18
C ASP A 156 14.67 -9.97 -12.69
N PRO A 157 14.09 -11.14 -12.37
CA PRO A 157 12.71 -11.24 -11.96
C PRO A 157 12.43 -10.51 -10.62
N MET A 158 13.42 -10.37 -9.74
CA MET A 158 13.30 -9.60 -8.51
C MET A 158 13.05 -8.12 -8.80
N VAL A 159 13.80 -7.54 -9.74
CA VAL A 159 13.55 -6.17 -10.22
C VAL A 159 12.16 -6.10 -10.87
N GLY A 160 11.79 -7.12 -11.64
CA GLY A 160 10.49 -7.20 -12.31
C GLY A 160 9.31 -7.11 -11.33
N VAL A 161 9.29 -7.94 -10.29
CA VAL A 161 8.20 -7.95 -9.30
C VAL A 161 8.14 -6.64 -8.49
N MET A 162 9.29 -6.07 -8.14
CA MET A 162 9.34 -4.80 -7.42
C MET A 162 8.89 -3.62 -8.29
N VAL A 163 9.21 -3.62 -9.57
CA VAL A 163 8.73 -2.60 -10.53
C VAL A 163 7.23 -2.76 -10.74
N ALA A 164 6.74 -3.98 -10.97
CA ALA A 164 5.32 -4.25 -11.17
C ALA A 164 4.48 -3.76 -9.99
N SER A 165 4.81 -4.19 -8.78
CA SER A 165 4.06 -3.83 -7.58
C SER A 165 4.03 -2.31 -7.34
N ARG A 166 5.16 -1.62 -7.53
CA ARG A 166 5.24 -0.16 -7.35
C ARG A 166 4.50 0.59 -8.44
N TRP A 167 4.60 0.13 -9.68
CA TRP A 167 3.90 0.76 -10.80
C TRP A 167 2.39 0.65 -10.65
N PHE A 168 1.84 -0.54 -10.35
CA PHE A 168 0.42 -0.72 -10.09
C PHE A 168 -0.06 0.15 -8.93
N PHE A 169 0.69 0.16 -7.82
CA PHE A 169 0.34 0.97 -6.67
C PHE A 169 0.28 2.47 -7.02
N TYR A 170 1.29 2.99 -7.73
CA TYR A 170 1.32 4.40 -8.13
C TYR A 170 0.24 4.71 -9.17
N PHE A 171 0.06 3.84 -10.17
CA PHE A 171 -0.96 3.97 -11.20
C PHE A 171 -2.36 4.13 -10.58
N PHE A 172 -2.76 3.19 -9.72
CA PHE A 172 -4.05 3.25 -9.05
C PHE A 172 -4.14 4.41 -8.04
N THR A 173 -3.03 4.82 -7.43
CA THR A 173 -3.02 6.02 -6.58
C THR A 173 -3.38 7.27 -7.38
N VAL A 174 -2.85 7.43 -8.58
CA VAL A 174 -3.21 8.55 -9.47
C VAL A 174 -4.69 8.49 -9.86
N GLU A 175 -5.17 7.31 -10.27
CA GLU A 175 -6.57 7.10 -10.66
C GLU A 175 -7.55 7.37 -9.49
N LYS A 176 -7.31 6.74 -8.33
CA LYS A 176 -8.28 6.67 -7.22
C LYS A 176 -8.06 7.76 -6.16
N CYS A 177 -6.80 8.07 -5.81
CA CYS A 177 -6.51 9.01 -4.74
C CYS A 177 -6.39 10.46 -5.25
N PHE A 178 -5.73 10.67 -6.39
CA PHE A 178 -5.59 12.01 -6.96
C PHE A 178 -6.79 12.39 -7.83
N GLY A 179 -7.63 11.42 -8.22
CA GLY A 179 -8.82 11.67 -9.01
C GLY A 179 -8.52 12.11 -10.44
N VAL A 180 -7.48 11.55 -11.05
CA VAL A 180 -7.10 11.82 -12.45
C VAL A 180 -7.32 10.53 -13.27
N PRO A 181 -8.57 10.19 -13.59
CA PRO A 181 -8.87 8.99 -14.37
C PRO A 181 -8.33 9.14 -15.81
N MET A 182 -7.98 7.98 -16.40
CA MET A 182 -7.51 7.91 -17.79
C MET A 182 -6.28 8.79 -18.10
N HIS A 183 -5.39 8.96 -17.12
CA HIS A 183 -4.20 9.81 -17.28
C HIS A 183 -3.18 9.30 -18.31
N PHE A 184 -3.35 8.08 -18.83
CA PHE A 184 -2.64 7.53 -19.99
C PHE A 184 -3.40 7.74 -21.32
N GLY A 185 -4.56 8.38 -21.31
CA GLY A 185 -5.41 8.60 -22.49
C GLY A 185 -6.21 7.37 -22.95
N MET A 186 -6.19 6.29 -22.16
CA MET A 186 -6.95 5.06 -22.38
C MET A 186 -7.51 4.54 -21.04
N GLY A 187 -8.42 3.57 -21.09
CA GLY A 187 -9.06 3.01 -19.89
C GLY A 187 -8.06 2.30 -18.97
N PRO A 188 -8.29 2.31 -17.63
CA PRO A 188 -7.35 1.71 -16.66
C PRO A 188 -7.06 0.23 -16.96
N ASP A 189 -8.07 -0.56 -17.30
CA ASP A 189 -7.88 -1.98 -17.64
C ASP A 189 -6.98 -2.16 -18.87
N GLU A 190 -7.15 -1.32 -19.89
CA GLU A 190 -6.32 -1.35 -21.09
C GLU A 190 -4.86 -1.01 -20.79
N VAL A 191 -4.61 0.03 -19.97
CA VAL A 191 -3.26 0.41 -19.53
C VAL A 191 -2.62 -0.70 -18.72
N VAL A 192 -3.35 -1.32 -17.80
CA VAL A 192 -2.86 -2.44 -16.99
C VAL A 192 -2.47 -3.62 -17.88
N GLN A 193 -3.29 -3.98 -18.86
CA GLN A 193 -2.99 -5.08 -19.79
C GLN A 193 -1.76 -4.78 -20.65
N GLU A 194 -1.61 -3.56 -21.18
CA GLU A 194 -0.41 -3.17 -21.93
C GLU A 194 0.84 -3.18 -21.06
N PHE A 195 0.76 -2.76 -19.79
CA PHE A 195 1.90 -2.84 -18.87
C PHE A 195 2.29 -4.29 -18.53
N ILE A 196 1.30 -5.16 -18.28
CA ILE A 196 1.54 -6.60 -18.08
C ILE A 196 2.22 -7.22 -19.31
N ARG A 197 1.75 -6.86 -20.51
CA ARG A 197 2.38 -7.29 -21.75
C ARG A 197 3.83 -6.86 -21.88
N LEU A 198 4.14 -5.59 -21.55
CA LEU A 198 5.52 -5.07 -21.52
C LEU A 198 6.40 -5.85 -20.55
N LEU A 199 5.92 -6.14 -19.35
CA LEU A 199 6.64 -6.90 -18.36
C LEU A 199 6.93 -8.34 -18.84
N ARG A 200 5.92 -9.03 -19.38
CA ARG A 200 6.08 -10.39 -19.89
C ARG A 200 7.06 -10.47 -21.06
N LEU A 201 7.03 -9.50 -21.97
CA LEU A 201 7.99 -9.43 -23.08
C LEU A 201 9.44 -9.19 -22.61
N GLY A 202 9.65 -8.51 -21.48
CA GLY A 202 10.95 -8.31 -20.89
C GLY A 202 11.45 -9.46 -20.02
N LEU A 203 10.54 -10.12 -19.30
CA LEU A 203 10.85 -11.11 -18.26
C LEU A 203 10.94 -12.56 -18.80
N LEU A 204 10.12 -12.89 -19.80
CA LEU A 204 10.06 -14.26 -20.31
C LEU A 204 11.09 -14.48 -21.43
N PRO A 205 11.57 -15.73 -21.62
CA PRO A 205 12.46 -16.06 -22.72
C PRO A 205 11.82 -15.68 -24.06
N ARG A 206 12.63 -15.08 -24.94
CA ARG A 206 12.18 -14.85 -26.34
C ARG A 206 12.04 -16.20 -27.01
N ARG A 207 10.86 -16.47 -27.61
CA ARG A 207 10.70 -17.60 -28.54
C ARG A 207 11.53 -17.26 -29.77
N ASP A 208 12.58 -18.02 -30.04
CA ASP A 208 13.34 -17.89 -31.29
C ASP A 208 12.38 -18.06 -32.47
N SER A 209 12.43 -17.10 -33.39
CA SER A 209 11.57 -17.06 -34.59
C SER A 209 11.92 -18.16 -35.61
N GLU A 210 12.75 -19.13 -35.24
CA GLU A 210 13.29 -20.15 -36.18
C GLU A 210 12.44 -21.44 -36.27
N GLU A 211 11.34 -21.59 -35.52
CA GLU A 211 10.48 -22.81 -35.63
C GLU A 211 9.27 -22.66 -36.58
N VAL A 212 9.16 -21.56 -37.34
CA VAL A 212 8.03 -21.36 -38.27
C VAL A 212 8.35 -21.76 -39.72
N GLU A 213 9.57 -22.19 -40.01
CA GLU A 213 9.96 -22.70 -41.35
C GLU A 213 10.45 -24.17 -41.31
N ARG A 214 9.58 -25.10 -40.89
CA ARG A 214 9.72 -26.52 -41.25
C ARG A 214 8.34 -27.19 -41.42
#